data_0ec134e66a99e3aaa3a47a7f96298935
#
_entry.id   0ec134e66a99e3aaa3a47a7f96298935
#
_cell.length_a   1.000
_cell.length_b   1.000
_cell.length_c   1.000
_cell.angle_alpha   90.00
_cell.angle_beta   90.00
_cell.angle_gamma   90.00
#
_symmetry.space_group_name_H-M   'P 1'
#
loop_
_entity.id
_entity.type
_entity.pdbx_description
1 polymer ?
#
loop_
_entity_poly.entity_id
_entity_poly.type
_entity_poly.pdbx_seq_one_letter_code
_entity_poly.pdbx_strand_id
1 'polypeptide(L)'
;MCNDLTGTRPPALAVVINCFNYERYIECAIQSVVSQNNPDCEIVVIDDGSTDGSWTIIQNSGVRAFRKTNGGQVSACLLGIEKTTAPFVLFLDADDQLLPGSLDAIIDALDADISKLQFQLVRINETGAVIAPAFPALPMGRDRDKFQAHVKKSGTYISPPTSGNVFRRDVCELLRNASYDTAVDGVILTAAPFFGDIVSLNRPLGCYRIHGQNKSGVQNGVSQALLEKHKRRFNDRVIHLKSILRQNNWSDTIRDPKSMYFYNIYEIHQDMISGRRVSARKALGAVRQLPSWYSPLRRAVTAAALLTAPVLPNAINVRFINSWRLVLVRLVSSFARVQALTVAPRSYPRCPLPGSPR
;
A
#
# COMPACT_ATOMS: atom_id res chain seq x y z
N MET A 1 20.53 27.12 27.94
CA MET A 1 20.86 25.68 27.90
C MET A 1 20.13 25.02 29.05
N CYS A 2 18.90 24.58 28.86
CA CYS A 2 18.18 23.73 29.83
C CYS A 2 18.44 22.29 29.45
N ASN A 3 19.25 21.58 30.22
CA ASN A 3 19.38 20.13 30.14
C ASN A 3 18.04 19.52 30.58
N ASP A 4 17.30 18.95 29.67
CA ASP A 4 16.15 18.08 29.94
C ASP A 4 16.68 16.78 30.55
N LEU A 5 16.53 16.62 31.88
CA LEU A 5 17.05 15.48 32.64
C LEU A 5 16.18 14.22 32.55
N THR A 6 15.28 14.12 31.57
CA THR A 6 14.56 12.88 31.23
C THR A 6 15.26 12.22 30.07
N GLY A 7 16.24 11.37 30.35
CA GLY A 7 17.10 10.67 29.39
C GLY A 7 16.35 9.65 28.48
N THR A 8 15.19 9.98 27.97
CA THR A 8 14.49 9.16 27.00
C THR A 8 14.97 9.54 25.60
N ARG A 9 15.61 8.60 24.94
CA ARG A 9 15.97 8.72 23.52
C ARG A 9 14.73 9.09 22.72
N PRO A 10 14.80 10.06 21.78
CA PRO A 10 13.64 10.38 20.92
C PRO A 10 13.21 9.15 20.12
N PRO A 11 11.90 8.94 19.92
CA PRO A 11 11.40 7.78 19.21
C PRO A 11 11.95 7.74 17.77
N ALA A 12 12.30 6.55 17.29
CA ALA A 12 12.78 6.33 15.93
C ALA A 12 11.65 6.16 14.92
N LEU A 13 10.52 5.61 15.38
CA LEU A 13 9.37 5.27 14.55
C LEU A 13 8.07 5.80 15.17
N ALA A 14 7.22 6.44 14.36
CA ALA A 14 5.82 6.73 14.69
C ALA A 14 4.91 5.73 14.00
N VAL A 15 4.03 5.05 14.73
CA VAL A 15 2.92 4.29 14.16
C VAL A 15 1.65 5.15 14.27
N VAL A 16 1.13 5.55 13.11
CA VAL A 16 -0.10 6.31 12.97
C VAL A 16 -1.21 5.36 12.53
N ILE A 17 -2.16 5.07 13.42
CA ILE A 17 -3.32 4.24 13.12
C ILE A 17 -4.47 5.16 12.72
N ASN A 18 -4.94 5.06 11.48
CA ASN A 18 -6.07 5.84 10.97
C ASN A 18 -7.35 5.01 11.02
N CYS A 19 -8.41 5.53 11.65
CA CYS A 19 -9.67 4.82 11.86
C CYS A 19 -10.87 5.64 11.36
N PHE A 20 -11.80 4.96 10.64
CA PHE A 20 -13.13 5.46 10.33
C PHE A 20 -14.11 4.29 10.16
N ASN A 21 -14.97 4.07 11.16
CA ASN A 21 -15.97 3.00 11.20
C ASN A 21 -15.36 1.58 11.09
N TYR A 22 -14.42 1.29 11.99
CA TYR A 22 -13.74 -0.01 12.10
C TYR A 22 -13.82 -0.59 13.53
N GLU A 23 -14.98 -0.46 14.22
CA GLU A 23 -15.18 -0.96 15.59
C GLU A 23 -14.81 -2.45 15.77
N ARG A 24 -14.99 -3.27 14.71
CA ARG A 24 -14.67 -4.70 14.73
C ARG A 24 -13.18 -5.01 14.77
N TYR A 25 -12.32 -4.08 14.34
CA TYR A 25 -10.91 -4.39 14.08
C TYR A 25 -9.93 -3.46 14.80
N ILE A 26 -10.34 -2.23 15.14
CA ILE A 26 -9.45 -1.20 15.68
C ILE A 26 -8.72 -1.64 16.96
N GLU A 27 -9.38 -2.40 17.83
CA GLU A 27 -8.75 -2.95 19.05
C GLU A 27 -7.57 -3.85 18.69
N CYS A 28 -7.75 -4.72 17.69
CA CYS A 28 -6.70 -5.62 17.22
C CYS A 28 -5.53 -4.86 16.60
N ALA A 29 -5.79 -3.81 15.83
CA ALA A 29 -4.75 -2.96 15.27
C ALA A 29 -3.93 -2.29 16.38
N ILE A 30 -4.57 -1.70 17.38
CA ILE A 30 -3.92 -1.04 18.53
C ILE A 30 -3.08 -2.07 19.30
N GLN A 31 -3.67 -3.19 19.70
CA GLN A 31 -3.00 -4.21 20.50
C GLN A 31 -1.79 -4.83 19.77
N SER A 32 -1.86 -4.95 18.44
CA SER A 32 -0.73 -5.47 17.64
C SER A 32 0.53 -4.60 17.70
N VAL A 33 0.37 -3.33 18.07
CA VAL A 33 1.47 -2.38 18.24
C VAL A 33 1.85 -2.26 19.72
N VAL A 34 0.89 -2.00 20.59
CA VAL A 34 1.10 -1.75 22.03
C VAL A 34 1.74 -2.95 22.72
N SER A 35 1.30 -4.17 22.40
CA SER A 35 1.83 -5.40 23.03
C SER A 35 3.31 -5.66 22.75
N GLN A 36 3.91 -5.00 21.76
CA GLN A 36 5.33 -5.11 21.46
C GLN A 36 6.22 -4.27 22.40
N ASN A 37 5.62 -3.33 23.13
CA ASN A 37 6.24 -2.52 24.17
C ASN A 37 7.65 -1.96 23.79
N ASN A 38 7.80 -1.45 22.56
CA ASN A 38 9.07 -0.93 22.07
C ASN A 38 9.21 0.56 22.47
N PRO A 39 10.25 0.94 23.26
CA PRO A 39 10.40 2.32 23.75
C PRO A 39 10.81 3.33 22.67
N ASP A 40 11.37 2.86 21.54
CA ASP A 40 11.77 3.70 20.41
C ASP A 40 10.60 3.91 19.42
N CYS A 41 9.36 3.48 19.79
CA CYS A 41 8.16 3.64 18.98
C CYS A 41 7.13 4.51 19.69
N GLU A 42 6.72 5.61 19.06
CA GLU A 42 5.53 6.37 19.48
C GLU A 42 4.28 5.92 18.69
N ILE A 43 3.14 5.90 19.37
CA ILE A 43 1.87 5.44 18.79
C ILE A 43 0.86 6.56 18.91
N VAL A 44 0.12 6.80 17.83
CA VAL A 44 -1.04 7.69 17.83
C VAL A 44 -2.18 7.09 17.03
N VAL A 45 -3.40 7.19 17.53
CA VAL A 45 -4.62 6.79 16.83
C VAL A 45 -5.39 8.02 16.42
N ILE A 46 -5.78 8.11 15.18
CA ILE A 46 -6.60 9.20 14.64
C ILE A 46 -7.96 8.64 14.20
N ASP A 47 -9.00 9.03 14.94
CA ASP A 47 -10.39 8.77 14.57
C ASP A 47 -10.89 9.86 13.63
N ASP A 48 -11.17 9.50 12.37
CA ASP A 48 -11.65 10.42 11.34
C ASP A 48 -13.18 10.61 11.37
N GLY A 49 -13.73 10.77 12.58
CA GLY A 49 -15.15 11.04 12.80
C GLY A 49 -16.03 9.80 12.68
N SER A 50 -15.61 8.67 13.25
CA SER A 50 -16.40 7.44 13.27
C SER A 50 -17.78 7.64 13.91
N THR A 51 -18.77 6.95 13.38
CA THR A 51 -20.18 6.96 13.83
C THR A 51 -20.61 5.65 14.50
N ASP A 52 -19.73 4.64 14.47
CA ASP A 52 -19.87 3.36 15.18
C ASP A 52 -19.15 3.38 16.55
N GLY A 53 -18.94 2.23 17.17
CA GLY A 53 -18.24 2.07 18.45
C GLY A 53 -16.72 2.33 18.42
N SER A 54 -16.11 2.62 17.26
CA SER A 54 -14.65 2.76 17.11
C SER A 54 -14.04 3.74 18.11
N TRP A 55 -14.63 4.94 18.26
CA TRP A 55 -14.10 5.96 19.14
C TRP A 55 -14.09 5.53 20.61
N THR A 56 -15.15 4.88 21.07
CA THR A 56 -15.24 4.33 22.43
C THR A 56 -14.14 3.31 22.71
N ILE A 57 -13.88 2.41 21.75
CA ILE A 57 -12.82 1.42 21.86
C ILE A 57 -11.44 2.09 21.91
N ILE A 58 -11.21 3.09 21.06
CA ILE A 58 -9.96 3.86 21.04
C ILE A 58 -9.72 4.56 22.39
N GLN A 59 -10.73 5.22 22.95
CA GLN A 59 -10.61 5.91 24.26
C GLN A 59 -10.27 4.91 25.37
N ASN A 60 -10.87 3.73 25.37
CA ASN A 60 -10.65 2.71 26.40
C ASN A 60 -9.29 2.00 26.26
N SER A 61 -8.60 2.13 25.13
CA SER A 61 -7.30 1.49 24.90
C SER A 61 -6.13 2.15 25.65
N GLY A 62 -6.32 3.37 26.16
CA GLY A 62 -5.28 4.13 26.87
C GLY A 62 -4.16 4.68 25.98
N VAL A 63 -4.23 4.48 24.66
CA VAL A 63 -3.24 5.07 23.74
C VAL A 63 -3.52 6.55 23.47
N ARG A 64 -2.49 7.28 23.09
CA ARG A 64 -2.63 8.66 22.65
C ARG A 64 -3.51 8.72 21.41
N ALA A 65 -4.66 9.38 21.50
CA ALA A 65 -5.65 9.41 20.43
C ALA A 65 -6.23 10.80 20.19
N PHE A 66 -6.63 11.06 18.96
CA PHE A 66 -7.29 12.29 18.55
C PHE A 66 -8.49 11.98 17.67
N ARG A 67 -9.58 12.71 17.87
CA ARG A 67 -10.76 12.64 17.03
C ARG A 67 -10.92 13.93 16.24
N LYS A 68 -11.33 13.82 14.97
CA LYS A 68 -11.62 14.96 14.09
C LYS A 68 -12.89 14.73 13.26
N THR A 69 -13.42 15.79 12.70
CA THR A 69 -14.46 15.67 11.66
C THR A 69 -13.91 14.91 10.46
N ASN A 70 -14.71 14.03 9.87
CA ASN A 70 -14.31 13.22 8.73
C ASN A 70 -13.76 14.08 7.58
N GLY A 71 -12.53 13.77 7.18
CA GLY A 71 -11.83 14.44 6.08
C GLY A 71 -11.11 13.43 5.17
N GLY A 72 -11.31 12.13 5.42
CA GLY A 72 -10.69 11.03 4.68
C GLY A 72 -9.29 10.65 5.19
N GLN A 73 -8.82 9.50 4.72
CA GLN A 73 -7.59 8.86 5.18
C GLN A 73 -6.37 9.78 5.17
N VAL A 74 -6.15 10.54 4.09
CA VAL A 74 -5.01 11.46 3.98
C VAL A 74 -5.07 12.53 5.07
N SER A 75 -6.26 13.10 5.34
CA SER A 75 -6.46 14.10 6.38
C SER A 75 -6.18 13.54 7.79
N ALA A 76 -6.60 12.31 8.06
CA ALA A 76 -6.30 11.64 9.33
C ALA A 76 -4.78 11.37 9.48
N CYS A 77 -4.13 10.88 8.43
CA CYS A 77 -2.69 10.62 8.44
C CYS A 77 -1.87 11.91 8.60
N LEU A 78 -2.26 13.02 7.98
CA LEU A 78 -1.62 14.33 8.18
C LEU A 78 -1.72 14.79 9.64
N LEU A 79 -2.88 14.64 10.27
CA LEU A 79 -3.00 14.92 11.69
C LEU A 79 -2.10 14.01 12.53
N GLY A 80 -1.99 12.73 12.19
CA GLY A 80 -1.06 11.80 12.85
C GLY A 80 0.39 12.22 12.73
N ILE A 81 0.83 12.71 11.56
CA ILE A 81 2.16 13.28 11.36
C ILE A 81 2.37 14.49 12.29
N GLU A 82 1.38 15.38 12.41
CA GLU A 82 1.44 16.57 13.28
C GLU A 82 1.50 16.23 14.77
N LYS A 83 0.92 15.11 15.15
CA LYS A 83 0.87 14.64 16.54
C LYS A 83 2.02 13.73 16.93
N THR A 84 3.00 13.51 16.07
CA THR A 84 4.17 12.66 16.30
C THR A 84 5.45 13.39 15.94
N THR A 85 6.59 12.91 16.42
CA THR A 85 7.91 13.57 16.27
C THR A 85 8.97 12.68 15.61
N ALA A 86 8.77 11.36 15.62
CA ALA A 86 9.73 10.40 15.09
C ALA A 86 10.11 10.69 13.63
N PRO A 87 11.36 10.45 13.23
CA PRO A 87 11.84 10.70 11.87
C PRO A 87 11.23 9.77 10.82
N PHE A 88 10.69 8.63 11.23
CA PHE A 88 10.01 7.68 10.36
C PHE A 88 8.56 7.45 10.79
N VAL A 89 7.68 7.24 9.82
CA VAL A 89 6.24 7.06 10.03
C VAL A 89 5.75 5.80 9.31
N LEU A 90 5.05 4.95 10.04
CA LEU A 90 4.27 3.83 9.53
C LEU A 90 2.78 4.19 9.64
N PHE A 91 2.06 4.19 8.52
CA PHE A 91 0.61 4.30 8.53
C PHE A 91 0.00 2.90 8.58
N LEU A 92 -0.67 2.59 9.68
CA LEU A 92 -1.36 1.32 9.88
C LEU A 92 -2.86 1.52 9.70
N ASP A 93 -3.45 0.82 8.74
CA ASP A 93 -4.90 0.82 8.55
C ASP A 93 -5.59 0.10 9.72
N ALA A 94 -6.74 0.61 10.16
CA ALA A 94 -7.45 0.12 11.36
C ALA A 94 -7.94 -1.33 11.28
N ASP A 95 -7.97 -1.92 10.09
CA ASP A 95 -8.32 -3.32 9.82
C ASP A 95 -7.11 -4.26 9.72
N ASP A 96 -5.88 -3.70 9.70
CA ASP A 96 -4.63 -4.43 9.60
C ASP A 96 -3.95 -4.64 10.97
N GLN A 97 -2.86 -5.40 11.00
CA GLN A 97 -2.10 -5.71 12.23
C GLN A 97 -0.61 -5.80 11.94
N LEU A 98 0.23 -5.46 12.92
CA LEU A 98 1.64 -5.82 12.91
C LEU A 98 1.83 -7.22 13.53
N LEU A 99 2.86 -7.94 13.10
CA LEU A 99 3.26 -9.21 13.69
C LEU A 99 4.17 -8.98 14.91
N PRO A 100 4.19 -9.90 15.89
CA PRO A 100 5.11 -9.80 17.02
C PRO A 100 6.58 -9.68 16.58
N GLY A 101 7.34 -8.76 17.20
CA GLY A 101 8.73 -8.47 16.88
C GLY A 101 8.92 -7.66 15.58
N SER A 102 7.84 -7.15 14.99
CA SER A 102 7.95 -6.33 13.79
C SER A 102 8.48 -4.94 14.06
N LEU A 103 8.17 -4.33 15.22
CA LEU A 103 8.70 -3.01 15.57
C LEU A 103 10.24 -3.05 15.68
N ASP A 104 10.80 -4.01 16.41
CA ASP A 104 12.24 -4.19 16.52
C ASP A 104 12.88 -4.38 15.14
N ALA A 105 12.29 -5.27 14.36
CA ALA A 105 12.79 -5.57 13.02
C ALA A 105 12.73 -4.39 12.04
N ILE A 106 11.74 -3.50 12.19
CA ILE A 106 11.63 -2.28 11.39
C ILE A 106 12.66 -1.26 11.88
N ILE A 107 12.70 -0.99 13.19
CA ILE A 107 13.57 0.04 13.78
C ILE A 107 15.05 -0.30 13.55
N ASP A 108 15.46 -1.57 13.73
CA ASP A 108 16.83 -2.02 13.47
C ASP A 108 17.29 -1.82 12.02
N ALA A 109 16.34 -1.75 11.09
CA ALA A 109 16.63 -1.56 9.67
C ALA A 109 16.61 -0.10 9.22
N LEU A 110 16.25 0.86 10.12
CA LEU A 110 16.17 2.28 9.78
C LEU A 110 17.52 2.98 9.94
N ASP A 111 17.84 3.85 8.98
CA ASP A 111 18.95 4.80 9.05
C ASP A 111 18.63 6.08 8.26
N ALA A 112 19.49 7.10 8.37
CA ALA A 112 19.27 8.43 7.81
C ALA A 112 19.17 8.47 6.27
N ASP A 113 19.76 7.51 5.56
CA ASP A 113 19.78 7.47 4.11
C ASP A 113 18.48 6.91 3.53
N ILE A 114 17.69 6.21 4.36
CA ILE A 114 16.42 5.59 3.95
C ILE A 114 15.34 6.66 3.82
N SER A 115 14.67 6.67 2.70
CA SER A 115 13.43 7.43 2.49
C SER A 115 12.18 6.56 2.69
N LYS A 116 12.31 5.25 2.44
CA LYS A 116 11.23 4.29 2.61
C LYS A 116 11.77 2.89 2.94
N LEU A 117 11.13 2.25 3.91
CA LEU A 117 11.27 0.81 4.15
C LEU A 117 9.94 0.12 3.83
N GLN A 118 10.00 -1.07 3.24
CA GLN A 118 8.81 -1.87 2.93
C GLN A 118 9.01 -3.34 3.32
N PHE A 119 7.90 -3.99 3.69
CA PHE A 119 7.91 -5.39 4.12
C PHE A 119 6.64 -6.12 3.64
N GLN A 120 6.68 -7.45 3.65
CA GLN A 120 5.55 -8.28 3.24
C GLN A 120 4.43 -8.29 4.28
N LEU A 121 3.19 -8.49 3.80
CA LEU A 121 2.00 -8.68 4.62
C LEU A 121 1.41 -10.07 4.40
N VAL A 122 0.98 -10.74 5.45
CA VAL A 122 0.20 -11.99 5.38
C VAL A 122 -1.25 -11.63 5.13
N ARG A 123 -1.93 -12.35 4.23
CA ARG A 123 -3.38 -12.14 4.04
C ARG A 123 -4.18 -12.93 5.06
N ILE A 124 -5.03 -12.23 5.79
CA ILE A 124 -5.94 -12.79 6.78
C ILE A 124 -7.40 -12.50 6.39
N ASN A 125 -8.32 -13.33 6.84
CA ASN A 125 -9.76 -13.08 6.69
C ASN A 125 -10.31 -12.21 7.83
N GLU A 126 -11.62 -12.02 7.86
CA GLU A 126 -12.33 -11.24 8.91
C GLU A 126 -12.04 -11.75 10.32
N THR A 127 -11.84 -13.05 10.50
CA THR A 127 -11.58 -13.68 11.80
C THR A 127 -10.09 -13.74 12.17
N GLY A 128 -9.18 -13.20 11.34
CA GLY A 128 -7.74 -13.26 11.54
C GLY A 128 -7.08 -14.56 11.08
N ALA A 129 -7.81 -15.47 10.46
CA ALA A 129 -7.22 -16.70 9.91
C ALA A 129 -6.43 -16.40 8.62
N VAL A 130 -5.24 -17.01 8.47
CA VAL A 130 -4.43 -16.88 7.27
C VAL A 130 -5.10 -17.54 6.07
N ILE A 131 -5.29 -16.81 4.99
CA ILE A 131 -5.96 -17.27 3.77
C ILE A 131 -5.05 -17.34 2.55
N ALA A 132 -3.89 -16.70 2.61
CA ALA A 132 -2.91 -16.76 1.53
C ALA A 132 -1.50 -16.42 2.03
N PRO A 133 -0.44 -16.82 1.28
CA PRO A 133 0.94 -16.48 1.60
C PRO A 133 1.18 -14.97 1.68
N ALA A 134 2.31 -14.61 2.32
CA ALA A 134 2.79 -13.23 2.37
C ALA A 134 3.00 -12.63 0.98
N PHE A 135 2.74 -11.34 0.85
CA PHE A 135 2.80 -10.58 -0.41
C PHE A 135 3.18 -9.12 -0.16
N PRO A 136 3.58 -8.40 -1.22
CA PRO A 136 4.07 -8.91 -2.49
C PRO A 136 5.44 -9.58 -2.32
N ALA A 137 5.88 -10.37 -3.30
CA ALA A 137 7.27 -10.79 -3.35
C ALA A 137 8.14 -9.55 -3.61
N LEU A 138 8.88 -9.11 -2.61
CA LEU A 138 9.73 -7.93 -2.67
C LEU A 138 11.16 -8.29 -3.09
N PRO A 139 11.86 -7.44 -3.86
CA PRO A 139 13.30 -7.58 -4.01
C PRO A 139 13.95 -7.39 -2.63
N MET A 140 14.86 -8.27 -2.25
CA MET A 140 15.55 -8.14 -0.95
C MET A 140 16.67 -7.09 -1.04
N GLY A 141 16.80 -6.28 0.01
CA GLY A 141 17.90 -5.35 0.17
C GLY A 141 17.55 -3.89 -0.08
N ARG A 142 18.61 -3.10 -0.28
CA ARG A 142 18.58 -1.64 -0.44
C ARG A 142 18.90 -1.29 -1.89
N ASP A 143 18.05 -0.50 -2.56
CA ASP A 143 18.30 -0.09 -3.94
C ASP A 143 17.51 1.20 -4.26
N ARG A 144 18.20 2.29 -4.47
CA ARG A 144 17.62 3.57 -4.87
C ARG A 144 17.40 3.65 -6.39
N ASP A 145 18.43 3.30 -7.14
CA ASP A 145 18.50 3.54 -8.58
C ASP A 145 17.50 2.68 -9.34
N LYS A 146 17.35 1.44 -8.95
CA LYS A 146 16.37 0.52 -9.53
C LYS A 146 14.95 0.99 -9.34
N PHE A 147 14.61 1.48 -8.13
CA PHE A 147 13.27 2.00 -7.85
C PHE A 147 13.03 3.32 -8.59
N GLN A 148 14.02 4.22 -8.69
CA GLN A 148 13.93 5.41 -9.56
C GLN A 148 13.69 5.01 -11.01
N ALA A 149 14.45 4.05 -11.56
CA ALA A 149 14.28 3.59 -12.92
C ALA A 149 12.87 3.04 -13.18
N HIS A 150 12.30 2.29 -12.21
CA HIS A 150 10.92 1.84 -12.29
C HIS A 150 9.92 3.00 -12.32
N VAL A 151 10.05 3.98 -11.43
CA VAL A 151 9.19 5.16 -11.41
C VAL A 151 9.30 5.96 -12.69
N LYS A 152 10.51 6.24 -13.16
CA LYS A 152 10.77 6.98 -14.41
C LYS A 152 10.10 6.32 -15.62
N LYS A 153 10.13 4.98 -15.68
CA LYS A 153 9.58 4.19 -16.79
C LYS A 153 8.09 3.94 -16.69
N SER A 154 7.58 3.65 -15.50
CA SER A 154 6.25 3.05 -15.29
C SER A 154 5.34 3.87 -14.37
N GLY A 155 5.83 4.96 -13.79
CA GLY A 155 5.09 5.81 -12.85
C GLY A 155 4.86 5.19 -11.46
N THR A 156 5.39 3.98 -11.21
CA THR A 156 5.28 3.27 -9.93
C THR A 156 6.26 2.10 -9.88
N TYR A 157 6.26 1.36 -8.78
CA TYR A 157 7.02 0.12 -8.59
C TYR A 157 6.25 -0.86 -7.67
N ILE A 158 6.81 -2.05 -7.46
CA ILE A 158 6.20 -3.04 -6.56
C ILE A 158 6.31 -2.58 -5.11
N SER A 159 5.16 -2.51 -4.44
CA SER A 159 5.04 -2.11 -3.03
C SER A 159 3.89 -2.90 -2.38
N PRO A 160 3.95 -3.18 -1.07
CA PRO A 160 2.81 -3.68 -0.32
C PRO A 160 1.71 -2.60 -0.20
N PRO A 161 0.52 -2.95 0.31
CA PRO A 161 -0.47 -1.98 0.80
C PRO A 161 0.10 -1.06 1.87
N THR A 162 -0.63 0.01 2.20
CA THR A 162 -0.25 1.08 3.13
C THR A 162 0.46 0.57 4.38
N SER A 163 -0.15 -0.40 5.08
CA SER A 163 0.35 -0.97 6.34
C SER A 163 1.69 -1.73 6.24
N GLY A 164 2.20 -1.97 5.03
CA GLY A 164 3.51 -2.60 4.79
C GLY A 164 4.62 -1.61 4.46
N ASN A 165 4.42 -0.31 4.69
CA ASN A 165 5.36 0.75 4.32
C ASN A 165 5.68 1.66 5.50
N VAL A 166 6.96 1.97 5.66
CA VAL A 166 7.47 3.02 6.55
C VAL A 166 8.10 4.10 5.68
N PHE A 167 7.78 5.34 5.93
CA PHE A 167 8.33 6.47 5.17
C PHE A 167 9.09 7.41 6.10
N ARG A 168 10.17 8.01 5.60
CA ARG A 168 10.80 9.12 6.30
C ARG A 168 9.85 10.33 6.32
N ARG A 169 9.85 11.07 7.41
CA ARG A 169 8.87 12.14 7.69
C ARG A 169 8.81 13.21 6.59
N ASP A 170 9.94 13.64 6.05
CA ASP A 170 10.00 14.63 4.96
C ASP A 170 9.27 14.16 3.70
N VAL A 171 9.31 12.85 3.40
CA VAL A 171 8.52 12.25 2.31
C VAL A 171 7.03 12.28 2.63
N CYS A 172 6.64 12.05 3.89
CA CYS A 172 5.24 12.12 4.31
C CYS A 172 4.64 13.52 4.15
N GLU A 173 5.43 14.59 4.35
CA GLU A 173 4.98 15.98 4.20
C GLU A 173 4.47 16.31 2.78
N LEU A 174 4.89 15.55 1.76
CA LEU A 174 4.38 15.69 0.38
C LEU A 174 2.86 15.43 0.28
N LEU A 175 2.27 14.75 1.26
CA LEU A 175 0.82 14.52 1.32
C LEU A 175 0.02 15.82 1.44
N ARG A 176 0.58 16.90 2.01
CA ARG A 176 -0.09 18.19 2.17
C ARG A 176 -0.56 18.78 0.84
N ASN A 177 0.16 18.50 -0.24
CA ASN A 177 -0.13 18.99 -1.57
C ASN A 177 -0.84 17.96 -2.47
N ALA A 178 -1.32 16.84 -1.91
CA ALA A 178 -1.92 15.73 -2.65
C ALA A 178 -3.47 15.67 -2.52
N SER A 179 -4.15 16.81 -2.53
CA SER A 179 -5.62 16.92 -2.36
C SER A 179 -6.43 16.18 -3.44
N TYR A 180 -5.83 15.88 -4.58
CA TYR A 180 -6.43 15.08 -5.67
C TYR A 180 -6.51 13.57 -5.35
N ASP A 181 -5.77 13.11 -4.34
CA ASP A 181 -5.68 11.69 -3.98
C ASP A 181 -6.37 11.38 -2.65
N THR A 182 -6.95 10.21 -2.57
CA THR A 182 -7.62 9.71 -1.36
C THR A 182 -6.81 8.64 -0.64
N ALA A 183 -5.70 8.16 -1.25
CA ALA A 183 -4.82 7.16 -0.68
C ALA A 183 -3.54 7.80 -0.17
N VAL A 184 -3.13 7.39 1.02
CA VAL A 184 -1.90 7.85 1.68
C VAL A 184 -0.65 7.46 0.89
N ASP A 185 -0.60 6.25 0.38
CA ASP A 185 0.52 5.72 -0.39
C ASP A 185 0.61 6.23 -1.85
N GLY A 186 -0.04 7.34 -2.15
CA GLY A 186 -0.11 7.92 -3.50
C GLY A 186 1.23 8.47 -3.98
N VAL A 187 1.38 9.80 -3.85
CA VAL A 187 2.58 10.50 -4.32
C VAL A 187 3.83 10.14 -3.51
N ILE A 188 3.69 9.91 -2.19
CA ILE A 188 4.84 9.59 -1.33
C ILE A 188 5.53 8.28 -1.75
N LEU A 189 4.76 7.29 -2.21
CA LEU A 189 5.32 6.05 -2.74
C LEU A 189 6.25 6.34 -3.93
N THR A 190 5.76 7.10 -4.90
CA THR A 190 6.49 7.34 -6.14
C THR A 190 7.63 8.36 -5.98
N ALA A 191 7.53 9.26 -5.02
CA ALA A 191 8.56 10.25 -4.71
C ALA A 191 9.72 9.68 -3.88
N ALA A 192 9.44 8.73 -2.98
CA ALA A 192 10.43 8.20 -2.04
C ALA A 192 11.80 7.83 -2.67
N PRO A 193 11.89 7.15 -3.84
CA PRO A 193 13.19 6.81 -4.43
C PRO A 193 14.06 8.02 -4.81
N PHE A 194 13.48 9.21 -4.91
CA PHE A 194 14.22 10.43 -5.21
C PHE A 194 14.76 11.11 -3.96
N PHE A 195 14.13 10.85 -2.81
CA PHE A 195 14.52 11.40 -1.51
C PHE A 195 15.60 10.58 -0.78
N GLY A 196 15.73 9.29 -1.07
CA GLY A 196 16.68 8.39 -0.42
C GLY A 196 16.53 6.95 -0.87
N ASP A 197 17.13 6.04 -0.13
CA ASP A 197 17.11 4.63 -0.42
C ASP A 197 15.76 3.97 -0.12
N ILE A 198 15.43 2.95 -0.88
CA ILE A 198 14.31 2.05 -0.61
C ILE A 198 14.86 0.74 -0.06
N VAL A 199 14.50 0.42 1.17
CA VAL A 199 14.85 -0.87 1.80
C VAL A 199 13.66 -1.82 1.71
N SER A 200 13.90 -3.03 1.25
CA SER A 200 12.88 -4.08 1.17
C SER A 200 13.25 -5.27 2.05
N LEU A 201 12.42 -5.52 3.05
CA LEU A 201 12.50 -6.70 3.90
C LEU A 201 11.60 -7.79 3.31
N ASN A 202 12.21 -8.82 2.69
CA ASN A 202 11.45 -9.92 2.06
C ASN A 202 10.96 -10.92 3.13
N ARG A 203 10.33 -10.42 4.17
CA ARG A 203 9.70 -11.18 5.25
C ARG A 203 8.38 -10.53 5.70
N PRO A 204 7.42 -11.30 6.19
CA PRO A 204 6.18 -10.76 6.71
C PRO A 204 6.41 -10.09 8.07
N LEU A 205 5.98 -8.82 8.21
CA LEU A 205 5.99 -8.08 9.47
C LEU A 205 4.60 -7.54 9.83
N GLY A 206 3.58 -7.79 9.00
CA GLY A 206 2.21 -7.42 9.28
C GLY A 206 1.21 -8.32 8.57
N CYS A 207 -0.07 -8.11 8.88
CA CYS A 207 -1.20 -8.80 8.29
C CYS A 207 -2.08 -7.80 7.55
N TYR A 208 -2.51 -8.17 6.35
CA TYR A 208 -3.50 -7.46 5.54
C TYR A 208 -4.83 -8.20 5.62
N ARG A 209 -5.85 -7.54 6.17
CA ARG A 209 -7.17 -8.15 6.35
C ARG A 209 -8.03 -8.00 5.10
N ILE A 210 -8.66 -9.09 4.69
CA ILE A 210 -9.62 -9.13 3.58
C ILE A 210 -11.02 -9.34 4.13
N HIS A 211 -11.90 -8.35 3.90
CA HIS A 211 -13.31 -8.35 4.30
C HIS A 211 -14.16 -7.56 3.28
N GLY A 212 -15.50 -7.62 3.44
CA GLY A 212 -16.44 -7.03 2.48
C GLY A 212 -16.35 -5.50 2.30
N GLN A 213 -15.72 -4.78 3.22
CA GLN A 213 -15.64 -3.32 3.23
C GLN A 213 -14.28 -2.76 2.80
N ASN A 214 -13.32 -3.59 2.37
CA ASN A 214 -12.01 -3.09 1.90
C ASN A 214 -12.19 -2.11 0.74
N LYS A 215 -11.66 -0.89 0.88
CA LYS A 215 -11.68 0.14 -0.19
C LYS A 215 -10.93 -0.26 -1.46
N SER A 216 -9.92 -1.14 -1.32
CA SER A 216 -9.15 -1.73 -2.42
C SER A 216 -9.77 -3.02 -2.97
N GLY A 217 -10.89 -3.45 -2.44
CA GLY A 217 -11.54 -4.73 -2.73
C GLY A 217 -12.04 -4.83 -4.18
N VAL A 218 -11.73 -5.96 -4.80
CA VAL A 218 -12.14 -6.35 -6.17
C VAL A 218 -13.62 -6.78 -6.23
N GLN A 219 -14.36 -6.68 -5.12
CA GLN A 219 -15.71 -7.26 -4.99
C GLN A 219 -16.80 -6.55 -5.80
N ASN A 220 -16.62 -5.27 -6.07
CA ASN A 220 -17.55 -4.53 -6.94
C ASN A 220 -16.93 -4.50 -8.34
N GLY A 221 -17.55 -5.15 -9.31
CA GLY A 221 -17.06 -5.28 -10.69
C GLY A 221 -16.42 -4.00 -11.26
N VAL A 222 -15.59 -4.15 -12.29
CA VAL A 222 -14.89 -3.01 -12.90
C VAL A 222 -15.88 -2.16 -13.67
N SER A 223 -16.19 -0.94 -13.19
CA SER A 223 -17.01 0.04 -13.90
C SER A 223 -16.14 1.03 -14.68
N GLN A 224 -16.73 1.65 -15.71
CA GLN A 224 -16.05 2.68 -16.50
C GLN A 224 -15.66 3.89 -15.63
N ALA A 225 -16.54 4.32 -14.72
CA ALA A 225 -16.27 5.41 -13.79
C ALA A 225 -15.07 5.10 -12.86
N LEU A 226 -14.97 3.84 -12.39
CA LEU A 226 -13.84 3.41 -11.55
C LEU A 226 -12.51 3.43 -12.32
N LEU A 227 -12.51 2.96 -13.57
CA LEU A 227 -11.32 3.00 -14.42
C LEU A 227 -10.88 4.43 -14.73
N GLU A 228 -11.84 5.32 -15.03
CA GLU A 228 -11.55 6.74 -15.26
C GLU A 228 -10.95 7.40 -14.00
N LYS A 229 -11.52 7.12 -12.82
CA LYS A 229 -10.97 7.57 -11.54
C LYS A 229 -9.53 7.09 -11.34
N HIS A 230 -9.24 5.81 -11.59
CA HIS A 230 -7.88 5.26 -11.45
C HIS A 230 -6.90 5.86 -12.46
N LYS A 231 -7.32 6.02 -13.71
CA LYS A 231 -6.52 6.64 -14.77
C LYS A 231 -6.16 8.09 -14.42
N ARG A 232 -7.17 8.87 -14.01
CA ARG A 232 -6.96 10.27 -13.57
C ARG A 232 -6.00 10.35 -12.39
N ARG A 233 -6.24 9.57 -11.33
CA ARG A 233 -5.34 9.54 -10.16
C ARG A 233 -3.91 9.17 -10.54
N PHE A 234 -3.72 8.18 -11.41
CA PHE A 234 -2.39 7.81 -11.90
C PHE A 234 -1.72 8.98 -12.63
N ASN A 235 -2.45 9.64 -13.53
CA ASN A 235 -1.96 10.82 -14.25
C ASN A 235 -1.56 11.94 -13.29
N ASP A 236 -2.43 12.28 -12.34
CA ASP A 236 -2.23 13.38 -11.41
C ASP A 236 -1.03 13.12 -10.46
N ARG A 237 -0.85 11.86 -10.02
CA ARG A 237 0.34 11.45 -9.26
C ARG A 237 1.63 11.65 -10.03
N VAL A 238 1.67 11.28 -11.30
CA VAL A 238 2.86 11.44 -12.14
C VAL A 238 3.15 12.93 -12.41
N ILE A 239 2.11 13.73 -12.67
CA ILE A 239 2.25 15.19 -12.84
C ILE A 239 2.76 15.84 -11.56
N HIS A 240 2.21 15.49 -10.41
CA HIS A 240 2.65 16.00 -9.12
C HIS A 240 4.10 15.60 -8.81
N LEU A 241 4.48 14.35 -9.07
CA LEU A 241 5.86 13.92 -8.93
C LEU A 241 6.83 14.75 -9.80
N LYS A 242 6.46 15.03 -11.06
CA LYS A 242 7.26 15.92 -11.93
C LYS A 242 7.41 17.32 -11.33
N SER A 243 6.36 17.85 -10.71
CA SER A 243 6.43 19.16 -10.04
C SER A 243 7.39 19.11 -8.82
N ILE A 244 7.33 18.06 -8.01
CA ILE A 244 8.25 17.84 -6.88
C ILE A 244 9.71 17.79 -7.36
N LEU A 245 10.00 17.07 -8.43
CA LEU A 245 11.36 16.98 -8.97
C LEU A 245 11.89 18.36 -9.42
N ARG A 246 11.06 19.14 -10.10
CA ARG A 246 11.42 20.50 -10.55
C ARG A 246 11.64 21.45 -9.37
N GLN A 247 10.78 21.40 -8.34
CA GLN A 247 10.92 22.24 -7.14
C GLN A 247 12.21 21.94 -6.37
N ASN A 248 12.72 20.71 -6.45
CA ASN A 248 13.98 20.30 -5.84
C ASN A 248 15.19 20.45 -6.79
N ASN A 249 15.02 21.02 -7.98
CA ASN A 249 16.05 21.12 -9.01
C ASN A 249 16.62 19.76 -9.46
N TRP A 250 15.81 18.69 -9.34
CA TRP A 250 16.19 17.36 -9.81
C TRP A 250 15.77 17.15 -11.26
N SER A 251 16.53 16.32 -11.98
CA SER A 251 16.25 16.01 -13.38
C SER A 251 14.90 15.33 -13.55
N ASP A 252 13.99 15.97 -14.30
CA ASP A 252 12.67 15.40 -14.67
C ASP A 252 12.84 14.51 -15.92
N THR A 253 13.27 13.27 -15.68
CA THR A 253 13.37 12.24 -16.73
C THR A 253 12.19 11.28 -16.72
N ILE A 254 11.09 11.64 -16.01
CA ILE A 254 9.89 10.83 -15.94
C ILE A 254 9.13 10.93 -17.27
N ARG A 255 8.75 9.78 -17.81
CA ARG A 255 7.96 9.70 -19.06
C ARG A 255 6.60 10.39 -18.91
N ASP A 256 5.99 10.75 -20.03
CA ASP A 256 4.59 11.17 -20.06
C ASP A 256 3.71 10.03 -19.55
N PRO A 257 2.79 10.29 -18.59
CA PRO A 257 1.92 9.27 -18.03
C PRO A 257 1.10 8.53 -19.11
N LYS A 258 0.68 9.21 -20.19
CA LYS A 258 -0.04 8.60 -21.31
C LYS A 258 0.79 7.57 -22.08
N SER A 259 2.11 7.63 -21.97
CA SER A 259 3.03 6.64 -22.55
C SER A 259 3.32 5.46 -21.63
N MET A 260 2.80 5.44 -20.39
CA MET A 260 3.10 4.42 -19.39
C MET A 260 2.11 3.25 -19.40
N TYR A 261 2.59 2.07 -18.97
CA TYR A 261 1.79 0.84 -18.93
C TYR A 261 0.45 0.99 -18.22
N PHE A 262 0.45 1.55 -17.00
CA PHE A 262 -0.77 1.62 -16.19
C PHE A 262 -1.82 2.54 -16.79
N TYR A 263 -1.43 3.66 -17.39
CA TYR A 263 -2.37 4.52 -18.11
C TYR A 263 -2.99 3.79 -19.31
N ASN A 264 -2.16 3.15 -20.12
CA ASN A 264 -2.61 2.42 -21.30
C ASN A 264 -3.51 1.23 -20.94
N ILE A 265 -3.23 0.51 -19.86
CA ILE A 265 -4.07 -0.61 -19.44
C ILE A 265 -5.46 -0.15 -18.95
N TYR A 266 -5.56 1.01 -18.29
CA TYR A 266 -6.86 1.58 -17.95
C TYR A 266 -7.66 1.96 -19.20
N GLU A 267 -7.03 2.53 -20.23
CA GLU A 267 -7.70 2.83 -21.50
C GLU A 267 -8.16 1.58 -22.24
N ILE A 268 -7.32 0.54 -22.30
CA ILE A 268 -7.68 -0.75 -22.90
C ILE A 268 -8.90 -1.35 -22.18
N HIS A 269 -8.89 -1.35 -20.85
CA HIS A 269 -10.03 -1.84 -20.06
C HIS A 269 -11.29 -1.00 -20.29
N GLN A 270 -11.18 0.33 -20.43
CA GLN A 270 -12.31 1.20 -20.76
C GLN A 270 -12.89 0.90 -22.15
N ASP A 271 -12.03 0.69 -23.16
CA ASP A 271 -12.47 0.30 -24.49
C ASP A 271 -13.25 -1.03 -24.44
N MET A 272 -12.73 -2.03 -23.73
CA MET A 272 -13.39 -3.34 -23.56
C MET A 272 -14.77 -3.23 -22.89
N ILE A 273 -14.85 -2.50 -21.75
CA ILE A 273 -16.13 -2.35 -21.00
C ILE A 273 -17.17 -1.56 -21.82
N SER A 274 -16.71 -0.57 -22.58
CA SER A 274 -17.59 0.23 -23.46
C SER A 274 -17.99 -0.48 -24.75
N GLY A 275 -17.60 -1.74 -24.95
CA GLY A 275 -17.87 -2.47 -26.19
C GLY A 275 -17.04 -1.97 -27.40
N ARG A 276 -16.09 -1.07 -27.18
CA ARG A 276 -15.20 -0.60 -28.27
C ARG A 276 -14.12 -1.63 -28.55
N ARG A 277 -13.76 -1.74 -29.83
CA ARG A 277 -12.67 -2.63 -30.25
C ARG A 277 -11.32 -2.10 -29.73
N VAL A 278 -10.56 -2.95 -29.07
CA VAL A 278 -9.20 -2.61 -28.64
C VAL A 278 -8.28 -2.45 -29.83
N SER A 279 -7.57 -1.32 -29.90
CA SER A 279 -6.58 -1.10 -30.96
C SER A 279 -5.37 -2.01 -30.80
N ALA A 280 -4.97 -2.71 -31.87
CA ALA A 280 -3.76 -3.52 -31.90
C ALA A 280 -2.51 -2.69 -31.55
N ARG A 281 -2.45 -1.42 -31.97
CA ARG A 281 -1.36 -0.49 -31.63
C ARG A 281 -1.29 -0.23 -30.12
N LYS A 282 -2.44 0.00 -29.45
CA LYS A 282 -2.50 0.19 -27.99
C LYS A 282 -2.07 -1.09 -27.25
N ALA A 283 -2.59 -2.24 -27.69
CA ALA A 283 -2.24 -3.54 -27.09
C ALA A 283 -0.73 -3.83 -27.19
N LEU A 284 -0.13 -3.67 -28.38
CA LEU A 284 1.30 -3.85 -28.57
C LEU A 284 2.14 -2.84 -27.77
N GLY A 285 1.68 -1.58 -27.69
CA GLY A 285 2.29 -0.55 -26.86
C GLY A 285 2.33 -0.95 -25.38
N ALA A 286 1.22 -1.47 -24.84
CA ALA A 286 1.14 -1.94 -23.46
C ALA A 286 2.05 -3.15 -23.20
N VAL A 287 2.14 -4.11 -24.16
CA VAL A 287 3.06 -5.27 -24.06
C VAL A 287 4.51 -4.82 -23.96
N ARG A 288 4.96 -3.88 -24.79
CA ARG A 288 6.33 -3.33 -24.73
C ARG A 288 6.67 -2.63 -23.42
N GLN A 289 5.65 -2.16 -22.71
CA GLN A 289 5.78 -1.41 -21.46
C GLN A 289 5.50 -2.25 -20.21
N LEU A 290 5.29 -3.56 -20.35
CA LEU A 290 5.04 -4.44 -19.21
C LEU A 290 6.07 -4.23 -18.11
N PRO A 291 5.62 -4.07 -16.84
CA PRO A 291 6.51 -3.84 -15.72
C PRO A 291 7.58 -4.92 -15.59
N SER A 292 8.84 -4.49 -15.39
CA SER A 292 9.98 -5.42 -15.28
C SER A 292 9.95 -6.27 -14.01
N TRP A 293 9.25 -5.82 -12.96
CA TRP A 293 9.05 -6.58 -11.72
C TRP A 293 7.96 -7.66 -11.81
N TYR A 294 7.24 -7.78 -12.93
CA TYR A 294 6.36 -8.91 -13.15
C TYR A 294 7.20 -10.17 -13.39
N SER A 295 6.81 -11.30 -12.78
CA SER A 295 7.46 -12.59 -13.06
C SER A 295 7.38 -12.93 -14.55
N PRO A 296 8.31 -13.73 -15.08
CA PRO A 296 8.29 -14.14 -16.50
C PRO A 296 6.94 -14.72 -16.92
N LEU A 297 6.36 -15.59 -16.09
CA LEU A 297 5.03 -16.17 -16.35
C LEU A 297 3.95 -15.09 -16.40
N ARG A 298 3.92 -14.17 -15.42
CA ARG A 298 2.96 -13.07 -15.41
C ARG A 298 3.11 -12.17 -16.63
N ARG A 299 4.35 -11.90 -17.06
CA ARG A 299 4.61 -11.13 -18.30
C ARG A 299 4.09 -11.85 -19.53
N ALA A 300 4.39 -13.13 -19.70
CA ALA A 300 3.93 -13.93 -20.83
C ALA A 300 2.41 -13.99 -20.92
N VAL A 301 1.76 -14.29 -19.78
CA VAL A 301 0.30 -14.39 -19.69
C VAL A 301 -0.37 -13.04 -19.96
N THR A 302 0.16 -11.93 -19.38
CA THR A 302 -0.38 -10.60 -19.63
C THR A 302 -0.18 -10.16 -21.07
N ALA A 303 0.99 -10.47 -21.70
CA ALA A 303 1.26 -10.18 -23.10
C ALA A 303 0.29 -10.93 -24.01
N ALA A 304 0.09 -12.24 -23.80
CA ALA A 304 -0.85 -13.03 -24.58
C ALA A 304 -2.28 -12.45 -24.51
N ALA A 305 -2.74 -12.08 -23.33
CA ALA A 305 -4.05 -11.45 -23.16
C ALA A 305 -4.19 -10.13 -23.92
N LEU A 306 -3.19 -9.27 -23.80
CA LEU A 306 -3.20 -7.98 -24.50
C LEU A 306 -3.19 -8.16 -26.01
N LEU A 307 -2.41 -9.11 -26.53
CA LEU A 307 -2.30 -9.38 -27.97
C LEU A 307 -3.57 -10.02 -28.56
N THR A 308 -4.31 -10.79 -27.77
CA THR A 308 -5.58 -11.40 -28.22
C THR A 308 -6.78 -10.43 -28.12
N ALA A 309 -6.71 -9.43 -27.24
CA ALA A 309 -7.80 -8.48 -27.01
C ALA A 309 -8.33 -7.77 -28.28
N PRO A 310 -7.51 -7.40 -29.29
CA PRO A 310 -7.99 -6.76 -30.52
C PRO A 310 -8.83 -7.67 -31.41
N VAL A 311 -8.65 -8.99 -31.32
CA VAL A 311 -9.30 -9.97 -32.19
C VAL A 311 -10.47 -10.71 -31.54
N LEU A 312 -10.59 -10.65 -30.21
CA LEU A 312 -11.67 -11.29 -29.49
C LEU A 312 -12.98 -10.47 -29.56
N PRO A 313 -14.14 -11.13 -29.65
CA PRO A 313 -15.44 -10.46 -29.49
C PRO A 313 -15.53 -9.73 -28.14
N ASN A 314 -16.16 -8.53 -28.13
CA ASN A 314 -16.24 -7.69 -26.93
C ASN A 314 -16.90 -8.39 -25.74
N ALA A 315 -17.92 -9.23 -25.97
CA ALA A 315 -18.56 -10.02 -24.91
C ALA A 315 -17.58 -10.99 -24.21
N ILE A 316 -16.62 -11.54 -24.94
CA ILE A 316 -15.57 -12.40 -24.42
C ILE A 316 -14.54 -11.54 -23.64
N ASN A 317 -14.16 -10.37 -24.18
CA ASN A 317 -13.25 -9.45 -23.54
C ASN A 317 -13.73 -9.00 -22.16
N VAL A 318 -15.02 -8.66 -22.00
CA VAL A 318 -15.61 -8.24 -20.72
C VAL A 318 -15.59 -9.39 -19.71
N ARG A 319 -15.97 -10.61 -20.11
CA ARG A 319 -15.87 -11.81 -19.25
C ARG A 319 -14.42 -12.11 -18.90
N PHE A 320 -13.53 -11.92 -19.83
CA PHE A 320 -12.09 -12.13 -19.69
C PHE A 320 -11.48 -11.16 -18.66
N ILE A 321 -11.79 -9.86 -18.68
CA ILE A 321 -11.30 -8.91 -17.66
C ILE A 321 -11.71 -9.34 -16.26
N ASN A 322 -12.97 -9.73 -16.06
CA ASN A 322 -13.47 -10.16 -14.77
C ASN A 322 -12.85 -11.48 -14.31
N SER A 323 -12.64 -12.43 -15.25
CA SER A 323 -11.99 -13.72 -14.96
C SER A 323 -10.47 -13.60 -14.82
N TRP A 324 -9.81 -12.74 -15.61
CA TRP A 324 -8.36 -12.58 -15.61
C TRP A 324 -7.80 -12.04 -14.28
N ARG A 325 -8.49 -11.11 -13.64
CA ARG A 325 -8.13 -10.71 -12.27
C ARG A 325 -8.16 -11.91 -11.33
N LEU A 326 -9.18 -12.75 -11.44
CA LEU A 326 -9.30 -13.97 -10.64
C LEU A 326 -8.26 -15.03 -11.04
N VAL A 327 -7.98 -15.20 -12.33
CA VAL A 327 -6.98 -16.15 -12.83
C VAL A 327 -5.56 -15.70 -12.49
N LEU A 328 -5.21 -14.43 -12.67
CA LEU A 328 -3.92 -13.90 -12.24
C LEU A 328 -3.71 -14.00 -10.73
N VAL A 329 -4.75 -13.70 -9.93
CA VAL A 329 -4.71 -13.89 -8.48
C VAL A 329 -4.59 -15.38 -8.14
N ARG A 330 -5.32 -16.28 -8.82
CA ARG A 330 -5.27 -17.73 -8.59
C ARG A 330 -3.98 -18.37 -9.08
N LEU A 331 -3.45 -18.00 -10.24
CA LEU A 331 -2.17 -18.52 -10.76
C LEU A 331 -1.00 -18.07 -9.87
N VAL A 332 -0.96 -16.81 -9.47
CA VAL A 332 0.05 -16.31 -8.54
C VAL A 332 -0.06 -16.97 -7.17
N SER A 333 -1.29 -17.22 -6.68
CA SER A 333 -1.51 -17.92 -5.41
C SER A 333 -1.25 -19.43 -5.48
N SER A 334 -1.43 -20.08 -6.62
CA SER A 334 -1.15 -21.52 -6.79
C SER A 334 0.36 -21.80 -6.81
N PHE A 335 1.17 -20.96 -7.48
CA PHE A 335 2.63 -21.08 -7.42
C PHE A 335 3.20 -20.78 -6.03
N ALA A 336 2.61 -19.82 -5.32
CA ALA A 336 2.98 -19.54 -3.93
C ALA A 336 2.61 -20.70 -2.97
N ARG A 337 1.58 -21.49 -3.27
CA ARG A 337 1.25 -22.71 -2.50
C ARG A 337 2.33 -23.79 -2.60
N VAL A 338 2.97 -23.94 -3.75
CA VAL A 338 4.06 -24.92 -3.93
C VAL A 338 5.31 -24.52 -3.14
N GLN A 339 5.61 -23.23 -3.01
CA GLN A 339 6.72 -22.75 -2.17
C GLN A 339 6.37 -22.70 -0.67
N ALA A 340 5.08 -22.54 -0.30
CA ALA A 340 4.64 -22.49 1.09
C ALA A 340 4.56 -23.88 1.77
N LEU A 341 4.57 -24.97 1.02
CA LEU A 341 4.60 -26.35 1.59
C LEU A 341 5.94 -26.71 2.25
N THR A 342 6.97 -25.85 2.09
CA THR A 342 8.29 -26.06 2.74
C THR A 342 8.51 -25.25 4.01
N VAL A 343 7.56 -24.36 4.38
CA VAL A 343 7.61 -23.61 5.63
C VAL A 343 6.34 -23.92 6.42
N ALA A 344 6.49 -24.68 7.50
CA ALA A 344 5.39 -24.97 8.42
C ALA A 344 4.70 -23.67 8.85
N PRO A 345 3.36 -23.60 8.91
CA PRO A 345 2.66 -22.41 9.34
C PRO A 345 3.01 -22.15 10.81
N ARG A 346 3.84 -21.14 11.08
CA ARG A 346 3.93 -20.58 12.43
C ARG A 346 2.53 -20.10 12.79
N SER A 347 2.00 -20.53 13.92
CA SER A 347 0.73 -20.05 14.46
C SER A 347 0.89 -18.56 14.76
N TYR A 348 0.34 -17.70 13.89
CA TYR A 348 0.25 -16.28 14.19
C TYR A 348 -0.80 -16.07 15.28
N PRO A 349 -0.56 -15.18 16.26
CA PRO A 349 -1.52 -14.92 17.32
C PRO A 349 -2.85 -14.49 16.70
N ARG A 350 -3.91 -15.23 17.01
CA ARG A 350 -5.27 -14.85 16.65
C ARG A 350 -5.69 -13.69 17.56
N CYS A 351 -6.14 -12.60 16.99
CA CYS A 351 -6.83 -11.60 17.78
C CYS A 351 -8.20 -12.13 18.17
N PRO A 352 -8.56 -12.19 19.46
CA PRO A 352 -9.90 -12.54 19.87
C PRO A 352 -10.87 -11.50 19.30
N LEU A 353 -11.95 -11.98 18.65
CA LEU A 353 -13.04 -11.09 18.24
C LEU A 353 -13.72 -10.51 19.50
N PRO A 354 -14.23 -9.28 19.47
CA PRO A 354 -15.04 -8.73 20.55
C PRO A 354 -16.21 -9.68 20.84
N GLY A 355 -16.33 -10.17 22.09
CA GLY A 355 -17.39 -11.08 22.51
C GLY A 355 -17.07 -12.59 22.49
N SER A 356 -15.85 -13.03 22.15
CA SER A 356 -15.43 -14.40 22.42
C SER A 356 -15.00 -14.52 23.90
N PRO A 357 -15.48 -15.51 24.68
CA PRO A 357 -15.02 -15.70 26.05
C PRO A 357 -13.51 -16.01 26.06
N ARG A 358 -12.82 -15.40 27.02
CA ARG A 358 -11.38 -15.62 27.31
C ARG A 358 -11.13 -17.03 27.84
#